data_10510bafb06371126c791532fcbd2ad6
#
_entry.id   10510bafb06371126c791532fcbd2ad6
#
_cell.length_a   1.000
_cell.length_b   1.000
_cell.length_c   1.000
_cell.angle_alpha   90.00
_cell.angle_beta   90.00
_cell.angle_gamma   90.00
#
_symmetry.space_group_name_H-M   'P 1'
#
loop_
_entity.id
_entity.type
_entity.pdbx_description
1 polymer ?
#
loop_
_entity_poly.entity_id
_entity_poly.type
_entity_poly.pdbx_seq_one_letter_code
_entity_poly.pdbx_strand_id
1 'polypeptide(L)'
;MDVSELARRVAEAGRDIGLEYVAASADIGDPSPMRGADRRPLAETVFRWIDPDLRYWEDRGFALRSLFIQAARVCSEPFYFSAGRLASWRPIRALDAVAAEGPIETFGVGVAIVAPAYLPGGVIGAVVWASPDAELDVARIFEAHAADLHALALRFVATYADEMHGTAAAPVRLTRREIQCLKWAAAGKTDQQIAQIVSISLPTVRFHITNAARKLRVAGRSQAISRAATLGYIGAGPG
;
A
#
# COMPACT_ATOMS: atom_id res chain seq x y z
N MET A 1 -1.73 -20.86 -8.24
CA MET A 1 -3.03 -20.16 -8.01
C MET A 1 -2.89 -18.83 -8.72
N ASP A 2 -3.71 -18.57 -9.69
CA ASP A 2 -3.69 -17.35 -10.49
C ASP A 2 -4.50 -16.24 -9.83
N VAL A 3 -4.39 -15.02 -10.38
CA VAL A 3 -5.10 -13.83 -9.87
C VAL A 3 -6.62 -14.04 -9.87
N SER A 4 -7.18 -14.68 -10.89
CA SER A 4 -8.64 -14.86 -11.00
C SER A 4 -9.17 -15.80 -9.93
N GLU A 5 -8.42 -16.82 -9.58
CA GLU A 5 -8.78 -17.74 -8.49
C GLU A 5 -8.68 -17.04 -7.13
N LEU A 6 -7.62 -16.27 -6.91
CA LEU A 6 -7.48 -15.48 -5.68
C LEU A 6 -8.58 -14.44 -5.53
N ALA A 7 -8.96 -13.76 -6.62
CA ALA A 7 -10.08 -12.81 -6.60
C ALA A 7 -11.40 -13.48 -6.19
N ARG A 8 -11.68 -14.67 -6.73
CA ARG A 8 -12.88 -15.44 -6.31
C ARG A 8 -12.84 -15.81 -4.84
N ARG A 9 -11.69 -16.26 -4.32
CA ARG A 9 -11.51 -16.56 -2.88
C ARG A 9 -11.69 -15.32 -2.00
N VAL A 10 -11.21 -14.16 -2.45
CA VAL A 10 -11.42 -12.89 -1.75
C VAL A 10 -12.92 -12.58 -1.65
N ALA A 11 -13.67 -12.75 -2.74
CA ALA A 11 -15.11 -12.54 -2.75
C ALA A 11 -15.86 -13.58 -1.90
N GLU A 12 -15.44 -14.85 -1.94
CA GLU A 12 -16.01 -15.93 -1.12
C GLU A 12 -15.80 -15.68 0.37
N ALA A 13 -14.58 -15.34 0.77
CA ALA A 13 -14.27 -15.04 2.17
C ALA A 13 -15.17 -13.92 2.74
N GLY A 14 -15.48 -12.91 1.93
CA GLY A 14 -16.41 -11.85 2.35
C GLY A 14 -17.84 -12.36 2.53
N ARG A 15 -18.34 -13.18 1.57
CA ARG A 15 -19.70 -13.75 1.66
C ARG A 15 -19.87 -14.65 2.89
N ASP A 16 -18.86 -15.46 3.18
CA ASP A 16 -18.88 -16.42 4.29
C ASP A 16 -19.03 -15.74 5.66
N ILE A 17 -18.64 -14.47 5.77
CA ILE A 17 -18.67 -13.69 7.02
C ILE A 17 -19.70 -12.55 7.00
N GLY A 18 -20.54 -12.47 5.95
CA GLY A 18 -21.58 -11.42 5.83
C GLY A 18 -21.07 -10.05 5.37
N LEU A 19 -19.82 -9.95 4.88
CA LEU A 19 -19.23 -8.76 4.29
C LEU A 19 -19.06 -8.95 2.78
N GLU A 20 -20.16 -9.09 2.09
CA GLU A 20 -20.20 -9.58 0.69
C GLU A 20 -19.79 -8.54 -0.37
N TYR A 21 -19.71 -7.26 -0.01
CA TYR A 21 -19.28 -6.19 -0.91
C TYR A 21 -17.79 -5.99 -0.83
N VAL A 22 -17.11 -6.13 -1.96
CA VAL A 22 -15.65 -6.13 -2.02
C VAL A 22 -15.15 -5.05 -2.97
N ALA A 23 -14.21 -4.25 -2.49
CA ALA A 23 -13.38 -3.39 -3.32
C ALA A 23 -11.90 -3.76 -3.13
N ALA A 24 -11.12 -3.69 -4.20
CA ALA A 24 -9.70 -3.99 -4.14
C ALA A 24 -8.90 -3.05 -5.04
N SER A 25 -7.73 -2.66 -4.56
CA SER A 25 -6.73 -1.90 -5.33
C SER A 25 -5.36 -2.54 -5.15
N ALA A 26 -4.62 -2.69 -6.23
CA ALA A 26 -3.24 -3.17 -6.19
C ALA A 26 -2.27 -2.07 -5.81
N ASP A 27 -2.61 -0.82 -6.10
CA ASP A 27 -1.89 0.39 -5.70
C ASP A 27 -2.91 1.51 -5.46
N ILE A 28 -3.07 1.90 -4.20
CA ILE A 28 -3.98 3.01 -3.84
C ILE A 28 -3.50 4.38 -4.35
N GLY A 29 -2.29 4.47 -4.87
CA GLY A 29 -1.75 5.65 -5.54
C GLY A 29 -2.08 5.70 -7.04
N ASP A 30 -2.52 4.58 -7.63
CA ASP A 30 -2.92 4.47 -9.04
C ASP A 30 -4.43 4.21 -9.13
N PRO A 31 -5.21 5.06 -9.81
CA PRO A 31 -6.64 4.87 -9.98
C PRO A 31 -6.99 3.71 -10.93
N SER A 32 -6.03 3.10 -11.60
CA SER A 32 -6.29 2.01 -12.55
C SER A 32 -6.97 0.82 -11.87
N PRO A 33 -8.07 0.28 -12.42
CA PRO A 33 -8.75 -0.86 -11.84
C PRO A 33 -7.93 -2.13 -12.00
N MET A 34 -7.97 -3.01 -10.99
CA MET A 34 -7.44 -4.37 -11.13
C MET A 34 -8.23 -5.13 -12.19
N ARG A 35 -7.51 -5.82 -13.10
CA ARG A 35 -8.11 -6.55 -14.22
C ARG A 35 -7.89 -8.04 -14.11
N GLY A 36 -8.90 -8.81 -14.51
CA GLY A 36 -8.78 -10.26 -14.65
C GLY A 36 -8.00 -10.69 -15.91
N ALA A 37 -7.87 -11.99 -16.10
CA ALA A 37 -7.23 -12.57 -17.29
C ALA A 37 -7.94 -12.17 -18.60
N ASP A 38 -9.23 -11.89 -18.56
CA ASP A 38 -10.05 -11.37 -19.66
C ASP A 38 -9.87 -9.85 -19.90
N ARG A 39 -8.97 -9.21 -19.17
CA ARG A 39 -8.68 -7.77 -19.15
C ARG A 39 -9.85 -6.88 -18.71
N ARG A 40 -10.95 -7.44 -18.24
CA ARG A 40 -12.05 -6.69 -17.66
C ARG A 40 -11.75 -6.34 -16.20
N PRO A 41 -12.28 -5.22 -15.69
CA PRO A 41 -12.15 -4.88 -14.28
C PRO A 41 -12.70 -5.99 -13.38
N LEU A 42 -11.93 -6.41 -12.37
CA LEU A 42 -12.41 -7.37 -11.36
C LEU A 42 -13.59 -6.80 -10.57
N ALA A 43 -13.67 -5.50 -10.44
CA ALA A 43 -14.79 -4.80 -9.83
C ALA A 43 -16.13 -4.94 -10.61
N GLU A 44 -16.07 -5.37 -11.88
CA GLU A 44 -17.26 -5.62 -12.70
C GLU A 44 -17.55 -7.12 -12.88
N THR A 45 -16.54 -7.98 -12.68
CA THR A 45 -16.65 -9.41 -13.04
C THR A 45 -16.66 -10.34 -11.84
N VAL A 46 -16.00 -10.00 -10.75
CA VAL A 46 -15.82 -10.85 -9.56
C VAL A 46 -16.31 -10.14 -8.30
N PHE A 47 -15.93 -8.90 -8.14
CA PHE A 47 -16.31 -8.09 -6.99
C PHE A 47 -17.61 -7.33 -7.30
N ARG A 48 -18.33 -6.95 -6.27
CA ARG A 48 -19.44 -6.02 -6.37
C ARG A 48 -19.32 -5.00 -5.24
N TRP A 49 -19.79 -3.79 -5.49
CA TRP A 49 -19.87 -2.77 -4.47
C TRP A 49 -21.31 -2.46 -4.11
N ILE A 50 -21.51 -1.83 -2.96
CA ILE A 50 -22.84 -1.47 -2.42
C ILE A 50 -23.61 -0.61 -3.43
N ASP A 51 -22.95 0.44 -3.95
CA ASP A 51 -23.48 1.21 -5.06
C ASP A 51 -22.92 0.65 -6.38
N PRO A 52 -23.75 0.00 -7.21
CA PRO A 52 -23.30 -0.62 -8.46
C PRO A 52 -22.85 0.41 -9.51
N ASP A 53 -23.27 1.68 -9.39
CA ASP A 53 -22.93 2.75 -10.30
C ASP A 53 -21.62 3.47 -9.89
N LEU A 54 -21.11 3.21 -8.69
CA LEU A 54 -19.86 3.79 -8.19
C LEU A 54 -18.65 3.16 -8.86
N ARG A 55 -18.13 3.86 -9.85
CA ARG A 55 -16.87 3.50 -10.51
C ARG A 55 -15.71 4.27 -9.89
N TYR A 56 -15.27 3.83 -8.70
CA TYR A 56 -14.24 4.52 -7.93
C TYR A 56 -12.92 4.71 -8.70
N TRP A 57 -12.64 3.89 -9.71
CA TRP A 57 -11.46 4.02 -10.58
C TRP A 57 -11.60 5.10 -11.65
N GLU A 58 -12.81 5.61 -11.92
CA GLU A 58 -13.04 6.73 -12.83
C GLU A 58 -12.94 8.09 -12.12
N ASP A 59 -13.10 8.11 -10.80
CA ASP A 59 -13.01 9.31 -9.98
C ASP A 59 -11.60 9.50 -9.42
N ARG A 60 -10.82 10.39 -10.04
CA ARG A 60 -9.47 10.73 -9.60
C ARG A 60 -9.40 11.32 -8.17
N GLY A 61 -10.49 11.88 -7.68
CA GLY A 61 -10.59 12.42 -6.33
C GLY A 61 -10.97 11.39 -5.27
N PHE A 62 -11.43 10.21 -5.68
CA PHE A 62 -11.91 9.18 -4.76
C PHE A 62 -10.88 8.81 -3.69
N ALA A 63 -9.63 8.58 -4.09
CA ALA A 63 -8.56 8.21 -3.17
C ALA A 63 -8.24 9.28 -2.11
N LEU A 64 -8.57 10.55 -2.39
CA LEU A 64 -8.37 11.67 -1.46
C LEU A 64 -9.53 11.82 -0.47
N ARG A 65 -10.71 11.33 -0.82
CA ARG A 65 -11.93 11.44 0.00
C ARG A 65 -12.25 10.16 0.76
N SER A 66 -11.82 9.00 0.24
CA SER A 66 -12.09 7.71 0.88
C SER A 66 -11.32 7.55 2.19
N LEU A 67 -12.07 7.47 3.29
CA LEU A 67 -11.52 7.19 4.61
C LEU A 67 -10.66 5.92 4.62
N PHE A 68 -11.13 4.87 3.95
CA PHE A 68 -10.45 3.57 3.94
C PHE A 68 -9.08 3.63 3.26
N ILE A 69 -8.97 4.40 2.17
CA ILE A 69 -7.70 4.60 1.46
C ILE A 69 -6.74 5.44 2.30
N GLN A 70 -7.22 6.51 2.93
CA GLN A 70 -6.38 7.34 3.81
C GLN A 70 -5.88 6.53 5.00
N ALA A 71 -6.74 5.74 5.64
CA ALA A 71 -6.37 4.85 6.73
C ALA A 71 -5.36 3.77 6.28
N ALA A 72 -5.55 3.18 5.09
CA ALA A 72 -4.61 2.20 4.54
C ALA A 72 -3.21 2.76 4.26
N ARG A 73 -3.06 4.07 4.08
CA ARG A 73 -1.73 4.71 3.92
C ARG A 73 -0.93 4.79 5.21
N VAL A 74 -1.60 4.80 6.35
CA VAL A 74 -0.98 5.05 7.66
C VAL A 74 -1.05 3.84 8.60
N CYS A 75 -1.75 2.79 8.19
CA CYS A 75 -1.92 1.57 8.97
C CYS A 75 -1.59 0.35 8.11
N SER A 76 -0.60 -0.44 8.51
CA SER A 76 -0.23 -1.69 7.85
C SER A 76 -0.92 -2.93 8.44
N GLU A 77 -1.59 -2.76 9.60
CA GLU A 77 -2.41 -3.80 10.20
C GLU A 77 -3.82 -3.76 9.61
N PRO A 78 -4.56 -4.87 9.58
CA PRO A 78 -5.97 -4.81 9.22
C PRO A 78 -6.74 -3.99 10.28
N PHE A 79 -7.77 -3.33 9.82
CA PHE A 79 -8.64 -2.54 10.69
C PHE A 79 -10.11 -2.67 10.23
N TYR A 80 -11.02 -2.32 11.11
CA TYR A 80 -12.44 -2.31 10.79
C TYR A 80 -13.06 -0.95 11.01
N PHE A 81 -14.18 -0.73 10.32
CA PHE A 81 -15.02 0.45 10.43
C PHE A 81 -16.37 0.04 10.99
N SER A 82 -16.84 0.75 12.02
CA SER A 82 -18.18 0.61 12.59
C SER A 82 -18.57 1.90 13.30
N ALA A 83 -19.84 2.29 13.21
CA ALA A 83 -20.40 3.45 13.89
C ALA A 83 -19.56 4.74 13.72
N GLY A 84 -19.03 4.96 12.51
CA GLY A 84 -18.21 6.15 12.21
C GLY A 84 -16.78 6.10 12.77
N ARG A 85 -16.30 4.98 13.27
CA ARG A 85 -14.98 4.83 13.91
C ARG A 85 -14.16 3.76 13.23
N LEU A 86 -12.84 3.94 13.23
CA LEU A 86 -11.85 2.95 12.84
C LEU A 86 -11.22 2.32 14.07
N ALA A 87 -11.04 0.99 14.05
CA ALA A 87 -10.39 0.27 15.13
C ALA A 87 -9.59 -0.92 14.58
N SER A 88 -8.64 -1.40 15.38
CA SER A 88 -7.80 -2.56 15.08
C SER A 88 -7.56 -3.36 16.37
N TRP A 89 -6.70 -4.39 16.34
CA TRP A 89 -6.35 -5.23 17.51
C TRP A 89 -5.79 -4.40 18.70
N ARG A 90 -5.28 -3.22 18.42
CA ARG A 90 -4.73 -2.28 19.41
C ARG A 90 -5.08 -0.86 19.02
N PRO A 91 -5.05 0.09 19.95
CA PRO A 91 -5.17 1.50 19.62
C PRO A 91 -4.06 1.95 18.66
N ILE A 92 -4.43 2.58 17.54
CA ILE A 92 -3.51 3.10 16.54
C ILE A 92 -3.80 4.59 16.36
N ARG A 93 -2.95 5.45 16.91
CA ARG A 93 -3.12 6.92 16.87
C ARG A 93 -3.30 7.48 15.44
N ALA A 94 -2.66 6.86 14.46
CA ALA A 94 -2.79 7.28 13.08
C ALA A 94 -4.21 7.05 12.51
N LEU A 95 -4.90 5.98 12.92
CA LEU A 95 -6.29 5.75 12.55
C LEU A 95 -7.22 6.78 13.22
N ASP A 96 -6.99 7.10 14.49
CA ASP A 96 -7.75 8.13 15.20
C ASP A 96 -7.57 9.50 14.54
N ALA A 97 -6.36 9.84 14.11
CA ALA A 97 -6.07 11.09 13.41
C ALA A 97 -6.80 11.18 12.07
N VAL A 98 -6.78 10.12 11.26
CA VAL A 98 -7.49 10.07 9.97
C VAL A 98 -9.00 10.21 10.17
N ALA A 99 -9.57 9.57 11.20
CA ALA A 99 -11.00 9.67 11.50
C ALA A 99 -11.41 11.07 11.97
N ALA A 100 -10.49 11.88 12.48
CA ALA A 100 -10.75 13.23 12.98
C ALA A 100 -10.67 14.33 11.90
N GLU A 101 -10.09 14.05 10.72
CA GLU A 101 -9.76 15.08 9.70
C GLU A 101 -10.93 15.59 8.85
N GLY A 102 -12.15 15.08 9.00
CA GLY A 102 -13.29 15.63 8.24
C GLY A 102 -14.48 14.71 8.08
N PRO A 103 -15.45 15.09 7.24
CA PRO A 103 -16.60 14.25 6.98
C PRO A 103 -16.16 12.94 6.28
N ILE A 104 -16.52 11.83 6.90
CA ILE A 104 -16.19 10.49 6.43
C ILE A 104 -17.13 10.14 5.26
N GLU A 105 -16.61 10.07 4.05
CA GLU A 105 -17.34 9.48 2.94
C GLU A 105 -17.22 7.96 3.02
N THR A 106 -18.31 7.30 3.41
CA THR A 106 -18.36 5.83 3.54
C THR A 106 -18.96 5.15 2.32
N PHE A 107 -19.52 5.91 1.37
CA PHE A 107 -20.09 5.38 0.13
C PHE A 107 -21.13 4.25 0.38
N GLY A 108 -22.02 4.46 1.37
CA GLY A 108 -23.07 3.50 1.74
C GLY A 108 -22.61 2.36 2.66
N VAL A 109 -21.36 2.35 3.10
CA VAL A 109 -20.81 1.34 4.01
C VAL A 109 -21.35 1.58 5.43
N GLY A 110 -22.03 0.58 6.00
CA GLY A 110 -22.38 0.53 7.41
C GLY A 110 -21.22 0.00 8.26
N VAL A 111 -20.64 -1.13 7.85
CA VAL A 111 -19.43 -1.72 8.46
C VAL A 111 -18.48 -2.24 7.40
N ALA A 112 -17.17 -2.30 7.73
CA ALA A 112 -16.16 -2.86 6.85
C ALA A 112 -14.96 -3.44 7.61
N ILE A 113 -14.28 -4.41 6.99
CA ILE A 113 -12.91 -4.81 7.33
C ILE A 113 -12.02 -4.40 6.16
N VAL A 114 -10.91 -3.73 6.47
CA VAL A 114 -9.92 -3.29 5.50
C VAL A 114 -8.59 -3.98 5.79
N ALA A 115 -8.03 -4.59 4.78
CA ALA A 115 -6.72 -5.23 4.83
C ALA A 115 -5.74 -4.54 3.89
N PRO A 116 -4.88 -3.66 4.39
CA PRO A 116 -3.80 -3.05 3.61
C PRO A 116 -2.75 -4.09 3.21
N ALA A 117 -2.18 -3.95 2.02
CA ALA A 117 -1.12 -4.81 1.52
C ALA A 117 0.10 -3.96 1.15
N TYR A 118 1.06 -3.90 2.06
CA TYR A 118 2.31 -3.16 1.85
C TYR A 118 3.29 -4.03 1.07
N LEU A 119 3.56 -3.66 -0.17
CA LEU A 119 4.44 -4.39 -1.07
C LEU A 119 5.83 -3.75 -1.15
N PRO A 120 6.85 -4.54 -1.56
CA PRO A 120 8.16 -4.00 -1.89
C PRO A 120 8.06 -2.87 -2.93
N GLY A 121 8.89 -1.85 -2.77
CA GLY A 121 8.88 -0.73 -3.71
C GLY A 121 7.99 0.43 -3.27
N GLY A 122 7.40 0.37 -2.08
CA GLY A 122 6.56 1.44 -1.52
C GLY A 122 5.13 1.45 -2.09
N VAL A 123 4.74 0.39 -2.78
CA VAL A 123 3.38 0.20 -3.26
C VAL A 123 2.50 -0.25 -2.11
N ILE A 124 1.32 0.34 -1.99
CA ILE A 124 0.32 -0.02 -0.99
C ILE A 124 -0.95 -0.41 -1.74
N GLY A 125 -1.30 -1.69 -1.67
CA GLY A 125 -2.61 -2.15 -2.08
C GLY A 125 -3.57 -2.24 -0.89
N ALA A 126 -4.83 -2.51 -1.17
CA ALA A 126 -5.82 -2.76 -0.12
C ALA A 126 -6.98 -3.62 -0.64
N VAL A 127 -7.56 -4.40 0.25
CA VAL A 127 -8.84 -5.07 0.04
C VAL A 127 -9.80 -4.61 1.14
N VAL A 128 -11.01 -4.27 0.74
CA VAL A 128 -12.11 -3.86 1.63
C VAL A 128 -13.22 -4.88 1.47
N TRP A 129 -13.66 -5.45 2.58
CA TRP A 129 -14.90 -6.23 2.69
C TRP A 129 -15.90 -5.42 3.48
N ALA A 130 -17.09 -5.21 2.94
CA ALA A 130 -18.06 -4.29 3.49
C ALA A 130 -19.48 -4.86 3.52
N SER A 131 -20.31 -4.28 4.37
CA SER A 131 -21.75 -4.46 4.41
C SER A 131 -22.45 -3.11 4.61
N PRO A 132 -23.61 -2.85 4.02
CA PRO A 132 -24.46 -1.70 4.34
C PRO A 132 -25.14 -1.85 5.69
N ASP A 133 -25.22 -3.06 6.25
CA ASP A 133 -25.85 -3.34 7.54
C ASP A 133 -24.94 -2.85 8.69
N ALA A 134 -25.34 -1.72 9.30
CA ALA A 134 -24.60 -1.12 10.40
C ALA A 134 -24.74 -1.89 11.74
N GLU A 135 -25.71 -2.81 11.83
CA GLU A 135 -25.95 -3.60 13.05
C GLU A 135 -25.11 -4.88 13.10
N LEU A 136 -24.41 -5.22 12.01
CA LEU A 136 -23.53 -6.38 11.96
C LEU A 136 -22.36 -6.20 12.94
N ASP A 137 -22.14 -7.18 13.83
CA ASP A 137 -21.03 -7.18 14.80
C ASP A 137 -19.68 -7.43 14.10
N VAL A 138 -19.23 -6.39 13.39
CA VAL A 138 -17.97 -6.45 12.66
C VAL A 138 -16.75 -6.58 13.58
N ALA A 139 -16.84 -6.14 14.82
CA ALA A 139 -15.74 -6.29 15.78
C ALA A 139 -15.46 -7.77 16.08
N ARG A 140 -16.52 -8.55 16.32
CA ARG A 140 -16.43 -10.01 16.52
C ARG A 140 -15.93 -10.71 15.26
N ILE A 141 -16.41 -10.31 14.08
CA ILE A 141 -15.95 -10.86 12.80
C ILE A 141 -14.45 -10.55 12.62
N PHE A 142 -14.04 -9.33 12.94
CA PHE A 142 -12.64 -8.90 12.86
C PHE A 142 -11.75 -9.75 13.78
N GLU A 143 -12.12 -9.94 15.03
CA GLU A 143 -11.35 -10.78 15.95
C GLU A 143 -11.16 -12.20 15.43
N ALA A 144 -12.18 -12.77 14.79
CA ALA A 144 -12.13 -14.15 14.30
C ALA A 144 -11.38 -14.31 12.96
N HIS A 145 -11.44 -13.32 12.07
CA HIS A 145 -11.08 -13.51 10.66
C HIS A 145 -10.03 -12.52 10.12
N ALA A 146 -9.72 -11.43 10.83
CA ALA A 146 -8.87 -10.37 10.27
C ALA A 146 -7.47 -10.83 9.87
N ALA A 147 -6.87 -11.78 10.58
CA ALA A 147 -5.56 -12.32 10.24
C ALA A 147 -5.58 -13.09 8.90
N ASP A 148 -6.57 -13.93 8.69
CA ASP A 148 -6.72 -14.73 7.48
C ASP A 148 -7.10 -13.84 6.28
N LEU A 149 -7.99 -12.88 6.49
CA LEU A 149 -8.35 -11.88 5.47
C LEU A 149 -7.12 -11.05 5.07
N HIS A 150 -6.30 -10.62 6.03
CA HIS A 150 -5.08 -9.87 5.75
C HIS A 150 -4.05 -10.70 4.96
N ALA A 151 -3.84 -11.96 5.36
CA ALA A 151 -2.97 -12.87 4.62
C ALA A 151 -3.48 -13.12 3.20
N LEU A 152 -4.80 -13.27 3.02
CA LEU A 152 -5.43 -13.44 1.71
C LEU A 152 -5.29 -12.17 0.85
N ALA A 153 -5.54 -10.99 1.42
CA ALA A 153 -5.38 -9.70 0.73
C ALA A 153 -3.94 -9.48 0.26
N LEU A 154 -2.97 -9.67 1.16
CA LEU A 154 -1.55 -9.52 0.83
C LEU A 154 -1.15 -10.47 -0.31
N ARG A 155 -1.56 -11.73 -0.23
CA ARG A 155 -1.28 -12.73 -1.26
C ARG A 155 -1.94 -12.39 -2.60
N PHE A 156 -3.18 -11.94 -2.59
CA PHE A 156 -3.91 -11.54 -3.79
C PHE A 156 -3.24 -10.35 -4.47
N VAL A 157 -2.97 -9.27 -3.71
CA VAL A 157 -2.35 -8.05 -4.24
C VAL A 157 -0.93 -8.32 -4.73
N ALA A 158 -0.13 -9.09 -3.99
CA ALA A 158 1.24 -9.45 -4.39
C ALA A 158 1.25 -10.28 -5.69
N THR A 159 0.38 -11.29 -5.80
CA THR A 159 0.28 -12.10 -7.02
C THR A 159 -0.14 -11.25 -8.21
N TYR A 160 -1.11 -10.33 -8.03
CA TYR A 160 -1.51 -9.39 -9.07
C TYR A 160 -0.35 -8.49 -9.51
N ALA A 161 0.40 -7.94 -8.57
CA ALA A 161 1.56 -7.10 -8.87
C ALA A 161 2.63 -7.87 -9.65
N ASP A 162 2.89 -9.11 -9.29
CA ASP A 162 3.86 -9.98 -9.98
C ASP A 162 3.42 -10.30 -11.42
N GLU A 163 2.13 -10.58 -11.64
CA GLU A 163 1.59 -10.86 -12.98
C GLU A 163 1.61 -9.61 -13.89
N MET A 164 1.33 -8.42 -13.32
CA MET A 164 1.25 -7.19 -14.11
C MET A 164 2.61 -6.57 -14.40
N HIS A 165 3.57 -6.68 -13.48
CA HIS A 165 4.90 -6.05 -13.64
C HIS A 165 6.01 -7.01 -14.04
N GLY A 166 5.69 -8.31 -14.20
CA GLY A 166 6.66 -9.37 -14.44
C GLY A 166 7.51 -9.67 -13.19
N THR A 167 8.25 -10.77 -13.25
CA THR A 167 9.16 -11.16 -12.16
C THR A 167 10.09 -10.03 -11.80
N ALA A 168 10.16 -9.71 -10.51
CA ALA A 168 10.96 -8.65 -9.94
C ALA A 168 12.35 -8.58 -10.59
N ALA A 169 12.74 -7.38 -11.01
CA ALA A 169 14.11 -7.13 -11.49
C ALA A 169 15.11 -7.67 -10.47
N ALA A 170 16.20 -8.29 -10.96
CA ALA A 170 17.24 -8.84 -10.11
C ALA A 170 17.59 -7.89 -8.95
N PRO A 171 17.74 -8.42 -7.72
CA PRO A 171 17.96 -7.58 -6.55
C PRO A 171 19.20 -6.71 -6.74
N VAL A 172 19.03 -5.42 -6.60
CA VAL A 172 20.12 -4.45 -6.65
C VAL A 172 21.03 -4.68 -5.45
N ARG A 173 22.36 -4.67 -5.64
CA ARG A 173 23.31 -4.77 -4.55
C ARG A 173 24.13 -3.47 -4.44
N LEU A 174 23.80 -2.67 -3.44
CA LEU A 174 24.60 -1.50 -3.07
C LEU A 174 25.72 -1.91 -2.11
N THR A 175 26.87 -1.26 -2.26
CA THR A 175 27.98 -1.40 -1.33
C THR A 175 27.74 -0.60 -0.05
N ARG A 176 28.45 -0.94 1.03
CA ARG A 176 28.38 -0.18 2.29
C ARG A 176 28.65 1.32 2.10
N ARG A 177 29.59 1.67 1.24
CA ARG A 177 29.96 3.07 0.96
C ARG A 177 28.89 3.80 0.15
N GLU A 178 28.27 3.15 -0.82
CA GLU A 178 27.14 3.69 -1.55
C GLU A 178 25.96 3.97 -0.62
N ILE A 179 25.59 3.01 0.24
CA ILE A 179 24.53 3.17 1.25
C ILE A 179 24.88 4.31 2.21
N GLN A 180 26.11 4.39 2.69
CA GLN A 180 26.55 5.43 3.61
C GLN A 180 26.44 6.83 3.00
N CYS A 181 26.90 7.00 1.75
CA CYS A 181 26.77 8.27 1.04
C CYS A 181 25.28 8.65 0.80
N LEU A 182 24.46 7.67 0.41
CA LEU A 182 23.01 7.90 0.20
C LEU A 182 22.29 8.27 1.50
N LYS A 183 22.64 7.66 2.64
CA LYS A 183 22.05 8.02 3.95
C LYS A 183 22.31 9.48 4.32
N TRP A 184 23.55 9.93 4.19
CA TRP A 184 23.89 11.34 4.45
C TRP A 184 23.27 12.29 3.44
N ALA A 185 23.17 11.84 2.18
CA ALA A 185 22.50 12.59 1.14
C ALA A 185 20.99 12.75 1.42
N ALA A 186 20.32 11.69 1.92
CA ALA A 186 18.94 11.71 2.37
C ALA A 186 18.74 12.63 3.59
N ALA A 187 19.74 12.73 4.47
CA ALA A 187 19.77 13.68 5.59
C ALA A 187 20.09 15.13 5.15
N GLY A 188 20.02 15.44 3.86
CA GLY A 188 20.22 16.80 3.33
C GLY A 188 21.67 17.29 3.27
N LYS A 189 22.67 16.43 3.53
CA LYS A 189 24.10 16.83 3.50
C LYS A 189 24.57 17.02 2.07
N THR A 190 25.36 18.06 1.82
CA THR A 190 26.05 18.28 0.54
C THR A 190 27.17 17.24 0.36
N ASP A 191 27.63 17.02 -0.87
CA ASP A 191 28.76 16.09 -1.15
C ASP A 191 30.02 16.47 -0.38
N GLN A 192 30.26 17.77 -0.17
CA GLN A 192 31.41 18.26 0.60
C GLN A 192 31.27 17.91 2.10
N GLN A 193 30.08 18.09 2.66
CA GLN A 193 29.80 17.68 4.05
C GLN A 193 29.90 16.16 4.21
N ILE A 194 29.40 15.39 3.24
CA ILE A 194 29.52 13.93 3.24
C ILE A 194 30.98 13.52 3.22
N ALA A 195 31.81 14.14 2.37
CA ALA A 195 33.23 13.88 2.29
C ALA A 195 33.94 14.04 3.64
N GLN A 196 33.61 15.11 4.37
CA GLN A 196 34.12 15.35 5.72
C GLN A 196 33.61 14.29 6.74
N ILE A 197 32.33 14.01 6.76
CA ILE A 197 31.72 13.07 7.70
C ILE A 197 32.26 11.65 7.51
N VAL A 198 32.42 11.22 6.26
CA VAL A 198 32.79 9.84 5.91
C VAL A 198 34.34 9.70 5.75
N SER A 199 35.07 10.81 5.89
CA SER A 199 36.53 10.90 5.75
C SER A 199 37.06 10.35 4.41
N ILE A 200 36.43 10.82 3.30
CA ILE A 200 36.87 10.51 1.92
C ILE A 200 36.87 11.79 1.07
N SER A 201 37.45 11.73 -0.11
CA SER A 201 37.49 12.89 -1.00
C SER A 201 36.13 13.22 -1.61
N LEU A 202 35.90 14.49 -1.96
CA LEU A 202 34.68 14.91 -2.68
C LEU A 202 34.44 14.15 -3.99
N PRO A 203 35.44 13.92 -4.86
CA PRO A 203 35.27 13.08 -6.04
C PRO A 203 34.83 11.65 -5.70
N THR A 204 35.34 11.10 -4.59
CA THR A 204 34.96 9.75 -4.13
C THR A 204 33.49 9.68 -3.69
N VAL A 205 32.94 10.71 -3.01
CA VAL A 205 31.53 10.78 -2.68
C VAL A 205 30.68 10.78 -3.96
N ARG A 206 31.03 11.64 -4.92
CA ARG A 206 30.32 11.72 -6.22
C ARG A 206 30.36 10.39 -6.96
N PHE A 207 31.52 9.72 -6.96
CA PHE A 207 31.66 8.39 -7.54
C PHE A 207 30.71 7.36 -6.90
N HIS A 208 30.62 7.32 -5.56
CA HIS A 208 29.72 6.40 -4.87
C HIS A 208 28.23 6.70 -5.15
N ILE A 209 27.83 7.97 -5.14
CA ILE A 209 26.44 8.36 -5.44
C ILE A 209 26.08 8.03 -6.90
N THR A 210 26.99 8.33 -7.85
CA THR A 210 26.77 8.01 -9.28
C THR A 210 26.69 6.50 -9.52
N ASN A 211 27.55 5.72 -8.88
CA ASN A 211 27.51 4.26 -8.99
C ASN A 211 26.22 3.68 -8.39
N ALA A 212 25.80 4.22 -7.25
CA ALA A 212 24.51 3.83 -6.66
C ALA A 212 23.35 4.14 -7.59
N ALA A 213 23.29 5.34 -8.17
CA ALA A 213 22.27 5.73 -9.14
C ALA A 213 22.23 4.78 -10.35
N ARG A 214 23.40 4.45 -10.91
CA ARG A 214 23.51 3.49 -12.03
C ARG A 214 23.00 2.11 -11.66
N LYS A 215 23.35 1.58 -10.47
CA LYS A 215 22.87 0.28 -9.97
C LYS A 215 21.36 0.29 -9.74
N LEU A 216 20.83 1.39 -9.22
CA LEU A 216 19.41 1.63 -8.99
C LEU A 216 18.63 1.91 -10.29
N ARG A 217 19.33 2.04 -11.44
CA ARG A 217 18.75 2.35 -12.76
C ARG A 217 17.97 3.67 -12.77
N VAL A 218 18.53 4.69 -12.15
CA VAL A 218 17.94 6.04 -12.08
C VAL A 218 18.98 7.09 -12.46
N ALA A 219 18.48 8.29 -12.87
CA ALA A 219 19.31 9.41 -13.22
C ALA A 219 19.40 10.40 -12.05
N GLY A 220 20.60 10.54 -11.48
CA GLY A 220 20.90 11.58 -10.52
C GLY A 220 20.63 11.22 -9.05
N ARG A 221 21.08 12.14 -8.20
CA ARG A 221 21.16 12.03 -6.75
C ARG A 221 19.76 11.84 -6.09
N SER A 222 18.82 12.70 -6.42
CA SER A 222 17.48 12.71 -5.77
C SER A 222 16.73 11.43 -6.06
N GLN A 223 16.77 10.96 -7.29
CA GLN A 223 16.14 9.69 -7.67
C GLN A 223 16.85 8.49 -7.03
N ALA A 224 18.17 8.53 -6.86
CA ALA A 224 18.93 7.49 -6.17
C ALA A 224 18.54 7.40 -4.69
N ILE A 225 18.36 8.54 -4.02
CA ILE A 225 17.88 8.61 -2.63
C ILE A 225 16.49 8.01 -2.54
N SER A 226 15.54 8.49 -3.34
CA SER A 226 14.15 8.01 -3.35
C SER A 226 14.10 6.50 -3.59
N ARG A 227 14.77 6.01 -4.64
CA ARG A 227 14.77 4.60 -4.98
C ARG A 227 15.44 3.71 -3.92
N ALA A 228 16.52 4.20 -3.29
CA ALA A 228 17.18 3.49 -2.21
C ALA A 228 16.32 3.41 -0.95
N ALA A 229 15.55 4.45 -0.64
CA ALA A 229 14.58 4.44 0.46
C ALA A 229 13.44 3.45 0.18
N THR A 230 12.84 3.51 -1.00
CA THR A 230 11.79 2.60 -1.47
C THR A 230 12.21 1.12 -1.42
N LEU A 231 13.49 0.82 -1.72
CA LEU A 231 14.04 -0.53 -1.65
C LEU A 231 14.57 -0.93 -0.26
N GLY A 232 14.41 -0.09 0.76
CA GLY A 232 14.81 -0.38 2.13
C GLY A 232 16.32 -0.33 2.40
N TYR A 233 17.15 0.21 1.47
CA TYR A 233 18.60 0.38 1.70
C TYR A 233 18.92 1.49 2.68
N ILE A 234 18.07 2.51 2.71
CA ILE A 234 18.14 3.62 3.66
C ILE A 234 16.76 3.76 4.31
N GLY A 235 16.73 3.97 5.63
CA GLY A 235 15.47 4.25 6.32
C GLY A 235 14.90 5.61 5.92
N ALA A 236 13.63 5.87 6.28
CA ALA A 236 13.13 7.23 6.33
C ALA A 236 14.13 8.06 7.15
N GLY A 237 14.64 9.14 6.56
CA GLY A 237 15.59 10.01 7.24
C GLY A 237 15.08 10.44 8.62
N PRO A 238 15.97 10.93 9.50
CA PRO A 238 15.50 11.52 10.74
C PRO A 238 14.52 12.64 10.39
N GLY A 239 13.27 12.50 10.87
CA GLY A 239 12.27 13.54 10.81
C GLY A 239 12.68 14.76 11.65
#